data_85f955fcc49a0ed182e59bd66bfbfe67
#
_entry.id   85f955fcc49a0ed182e59bd66bfbfe67
#
_cell.length_a   1.000
_cell.length_b   1.000
_cell.length_c   1.000
_cell.angle_alpha   90.00
_cell.angle_beta   90.00
_cell.angle_gamma   90.00
#
_symmetry.space_group_name_H-M   'P 1'
#
loop_
_entity.id
_entity.type
_entity.pdbx_description
1 polymer ?
#
loop_
_entity_poly.entity_id
_entity_poly.type
_entity_poly.pdbx_seq_one_letter_code
_entity_poly.pdbx_strand_id
1 'polypeptide(L)'
;MKPPITTLRLMPHPLLVFLLWLGTSALAAGTEPPVVLLWPNGAPGSEGKPAEEALRLSPTGERVVSSVHRPSLTVYLPSKDTATGAAVIIAPGGGHRELWTDHEGHNVAKWLSGRGVAAFVLKYRLAREKESTYTVEGHALADTQRAIRVTRSRATEWGIDPERIGVMGFSAGGELAALASVRYTAASESAMDPIEQQSSKPAFQALVYPAIPRDMPLSKDTPPAFLVCGENDRQNISQGLPELYLALKRAGASAELHVYAGVGHGFGMRETTKGAVASWTTRFHEWLDSSGFLKRK
;
A
#
# COMPACT_ATOMS: atom_id res chain seq x y z
N MET A 1 62.09 61.27 56.43
CA MET A 1 62.24 60.30 55.30
C MET A 1 60.97 59.49 55.17
N LYS A 2 60.21 59.72 54.11
CA LYS A 2 58.98 58.95 53.79
C LYS A 2 59.34 57.88 52.75
N PRO A 3 58.87 56.64 52.88
CA PRO A 3 59.12 55.63 51.87
C PRO A 3 58.19 55.80 50.64
N PRO A 4 58.53 55.28 49.46
CA PRO A 4 57.82 55.54 48.25
C PRO A 4 56.59 54.61 48.12
N ILE A 5 55.51 55.13 47.54
CA ILE A 5 54.23 54.46 47.26
C ILE A 5 54.43 53.68 45.97
N THR A 6 54.31 52.35 46.07
CA THR A 6 54.30 51.43 44.91
C THR A 6 52.89 51.30 44.35
N THR A 7 52.63 51.78 43.15
CA THR A 7 51.38 51.67 42.43
C THR A 7 51.29 50.29 41.77
N LEU A 8 50.32 49.52 42.21
CA LEU A 8 49.97 48.23 41.63
C LEU A 8 49.13 48.44 40.34
N ARG A 9 49.69 48.08 39.18
CA ARG A 9 48.98 48.10 37.91
C ARG A 9 48.11 46.82 37.84
N LEU A 10 46.77 46.98 37.83
CA LEU A 10 45.85 45.93 37.46
C LEU A 10 45.89 45.68 35.93
N MET A 11 46.23 44.47 35.52
CA MET A 11 46.04 44.00 34.13
C MET A 11 44.58 43.60 33.91
N PRO A 12 44.01 43.97 32.77
CA PRO A 12 42.63 43.48 32.43
C PRO A 12 42.67 42.01 31.99
N HIS A 13 41.84 41.22 32.64
CA HIS A 13 41.57 39.81 32.22
C HIS A 13 40.63 39.81 31.01
N PRO A 14 40.88 39.03 29.95
CA PRO A 14 39.92 38.88 28.87
C PRO A 14 38.73 38.04 29.33
N LEU A 15 37.55 38.63 29.26
CA LEU A 15 36.29 37.94 29.43
C LEU A 15 36.11 36.94 28.26
N LEU A 16 36.26 35.65 28.53
CA LEU A 16 35.86 34.60 27.57
C LEU A 16 34.34 34.50 27.56
N VAL A 17 33.72 35.06 26.51
CA VAL A 17 32.29 34.86 26.25
C VAL A 17 32.11 33.48 25.63
N PHE A 18 31.62 32.49 26.42
CA PHE A 18 31.15 31.25 25.92
C PHE A 18 29.80 31.47 25.23
N LEU A 19 29.79 31.52 23.89
CA LEU A 19 28.57 31.41 23.09
C LEU A 19 28.07 29.95 23.18
N LEU A 20 27.06 29.71 24.02
CA LEU A 20 26.28 28.49 23.97
C LEU A 20 25.49 28.46 22.65
N TRP A 21 25.97 27.68 21.72
CA TRP A 21 25.21 27.31 20.52
C TRP A 21 24.07 26.36 20.94
N LEU A 22 22.89 26.91 21.18
CA LEU A 22 21.66 26.14 21.30
C LEU A 22 21.30 25.64 19.89
N GLY A 23 21.82 24.47 19.56
CA GLY A 23 21.36 23.71 18.39
C GLY A 23 19.88 23.35 18.55
N THR A 24 18.99 24.13 17.97
CA THR A 24 17.61 23.74 17.79
C THR A 24 17.61 22.60 16.79
N SER A 25 17.56 21.35 17.29
CA SER A 25 17.18 20.20 16.48
C SER A 25 15.74 20.44 16.02
N ALA A 26 15.56 21.00 14.84
CA ALA A 26 14.28 20.98 14.16
C ALA A 26 13.95 19.50 13.93
N LEU A 27 13.01 18.94 14.70
CA LEU A 27 12.33 17.72 14.29
C LEU A 27 11.77 18.02 12.89
N ALA A 28 12.32 17.37 11.87
CA ALA A 28 11.74 17.39 10.55
C ALA A 28 10.32 16.82 10.71
N ALA A 29 9.32 17.69 10.67
CA ALA A 29 7.94 17.27 10.52
C ALA A 29 7.90 16.43 9.25
N GLY A 30 7.68 15.13 9.40
CA GLY A 30 7.61 14.20 8.27
C GLY A 30 6.55 14.73 7.31
N THR A 31 6.96 15.08 6.10
CA THR A 31 6.02 15.50 5.07
C THR A 31 5.05 14.36 4.82
N GLU A 32 3.74 14.67 4.82
CA GLU A 32 2.71 13.67 4.46
C GLU A 32 3.06 13.04 3.11
N PRO A 33 2.87 11.72 2.97
CA PRO A 33 3.16 11.04 1.71
C PRO A 33 2.38 11.65 0.55
N PRO A 34 2.98 11.82 -0.64
CA PRO A 34 2.30 12.38 -1.80
C PRO A 34 1.06 11.58 -2.19
N VAL A 35 0.03 12.28 -2.64
CA VAL A 35 -1.22 11.68 -3.15
C VAL A 35 -1.35 11.96 -4.66
N VAL A 36 -1.65 10.92 -5.43
CA VAL A 36 -1.83 10.98 -6.88
C VAL A 36 -3.27 10.57 -7.23
N LEU A 37 -4.02 11.46 -7.87
CA LEU A 37 -5.34 11.14 -8.38
C LEU A 37 -5.24 10.17 -9.56
N LEU A 38 -6.05 9.12 -9.57
CA LEU A 38 -6.12 8.18 -10.69
C LEU A 38 -6.76 8.80 -11.94
N TRP A 39 -7.69 9.71 -11.72
CA TRP A 39 -8.48 10.39 -12.75
C TRP A 39 -8.39 11.90 -12.51
N PRO A 40 -7.36 12.59 -13.02
CA PRO A 40 -7.16 14.03 -12.74
C PRO A 40 -8.34 14.90 -13.16
N ASN A 41 -9.04 14.51 -14.22
CA ASN A 41 -10.19 15.22 -14.79
C ASN A 41 -11.54 14.70 -14.28
N GLY A 42 -11.56 13.89 -13.21
CA GLY A 42 -12.75 13.24 -12.66
C GLY A 42 -12.86 11.77 -13.06
N ALA A 43 -13.27 10.91 -12.13
CA ALA A 43 -13.45 9.50 -12.39
C ALA A 43 -14.77 9.24 -13.14
N PRO A 44 -14.76 8.46 -14.23
CA PRO A 44 -15.98 8.14 -14.98
C PRO A 44 -17.07 7.56 -14.06
N GLY A 45 -18.28 8.11 -14.10
CA GLY A 45 -19.39 7.75 -13.20
C GLY A 45 -19.36 8.45 -11.84
N SER A 46 -18.47 9.42 -11.63
CA SER A 46 -18.41 10.28 -10.43
C SER A 46 -18.79 11.73 -10.73
N GLU A 47 -19.37 12.01 -11.89
CA GLU A 47 -19.77 13.35 -12.31
C GLU A 47 -20.77 13.94 -11.31
N GLY A 48 -20.50 15.18 -10.89
CA GLY A 48 -21.34 15.90 -9.92
C GLY A 48 -21.27 15.40 -8.48
N LYS A 49 -20.43 14.39 -8.18
CA LYS A 49 -20.20 13.94 -6.81
C LYS A 49 -19.23 14.88 -6.08
N PRO A 50 -19.38 15.06 -4.73
CA PRO A 50 -18.48 15.91 -3.96
C PRO A 50 -17.04 15.38 -4.00
N ALA A 51 -16.07 16.29 -3.83
CA ALA A 51 -14.65 15.94 -3.81
C ALA A 51 -14.19 15.44 -2.43
N GLU A 52 -14.91 15.84 -1.38
CA GLU A 52 -14.58 15.58 0.01
C GLU A 52 -14.91 14.12 0.38
N GLU A 53 -13.94 13.46 0.99
CA GLU A 53 -14.08 12.15 1.60
C GLU A 53 -14.53 12.31 3.04
N ALA A 54 -15.29 11.35 3.56
CA ALA A 54 -15.60 11.28 4.97
C ALA A 54 -14.50 10.47 5.69
N LEU A 55 -13.93 11.08 6.72
CA LEU A 55 -12.92 10.45 7.58
C LEU A 55 -13.49 10.29 8.98
N ARG A 56 -13.45 9.08 9.52
CA ARG A 56 -13.71 8.82 10.93
C ARG A 56 -12.55 8.05 11.57
N LEU A 57 -12.43 8.18 12.88
CA LEU A 57 -11.55 7.31 13.67
C LEU A 57 -12.36 6.14 14.24
N SER A 58 -11.80 4.95 14.18
CA SER A 58 -12.33 3.78 14.87
C SER A 58 -12.16 3.92 16.38
N PRO A 59 -12.79 3.08 17.21
CA PRO A 59 -12.55 3.06 18.65
C PRO A 59 -11.08 2.81 19.03
N THR A 60 -10.29 2.22 18.14
CA THR A 60 -8.85 1.98 18.30
C THR A 60 -7.98 3.07 17.69
N GLY A 61 -8.58 4.20 17.23
CA GLY A 61 -7.87 5.34 16.68
C GLY A 61 -7.42 5.19 15.21
N GLU A 62 -7.83 4.12 14.53
CA GLU A 62 -7.47 3.90 13.12
C GLU A 62 -8.37 4.70 12.19
N ARG A 63 -7.79 5.21 11.11
CA ARG A 63 -8.49 5.99 10.08
C ARG A 63 -9.34 5.07 9.20
N VAL A 64 -10.61 5.45 9.07
CA VAL A 64 -11.57 4.78 8.19
C VAL A 64 -12.14 5.83 7.25
N VAL A 65 -12.01 5.60 5.95
CA VAL A 65 -12.40 6.52 4.89
C VAL A 65 -13.64 6.01 4.17
N SER A 66 -14.57 6.91 3.87
CA SER A 66 -15.75 6.65 3.05
C SER A 66 -16.01 7.82 2.09
N SER A 67 -17.08 7.76 1.29
CA SER A 67 -17.43 8.78 0.28
C SER A 67 -16.28 9.04 -0.72
N VAL A 68 -15.66 7.97 -1.20
CA VAL A 68 -14.57 8.06 -2.16
C VAL A 68 -15.14 8.27 -3.56
N HIS A 69 -15.05 9.51 -4.08
CA HIS A 69 -15.48 9.88 -5.43
C HIS A 69 -14.31 10.29 -6.33
N ARG A 70 -13.13 10.53 -5.74
CA ARG A 70 -11.87 10.84 -6.41
C ARG A 70 -10.79 9.81 -6.07
N PRO A 71 -10.81 8.63 -6.71
CA PRO A 71 -9.85 7.56 -6.45
C PRO A 71 -8.41 8.03 -6.55
N SER A 72 -7.55 7.56 -5.64
CA SER A 72 -6.19 8.07 -5.51
C SER A 72 -5.21 7.02 -4.98
N LEU A 73 -3.92 7.28 -5.18
CA LEU A 73 -2.80 6.54 -4.60
C LEU A 73 -2.04 7.41 -3.60
N THR A 74 -1.85 6.94 -2.38
CA THR A 74 -0.86 7.51 -1.46
C THR A 74 0.46 6.79 -1.68
N VAL A 75 1.53 7.55 -1.97
CA VAL A 75 2.80 7.03 -2.49
C VAL A 75 3.82 6.85 -1.36
N TYR A 76 4.39 5.65 -1.26
CA TYR A 76 5.48 5.30 -0.33
C TYR A 76 6.67 4.75 -1.13
N LEU A 77 7.68 5.56 -1.35
CA LEU A 77 8.89 5.14 -2.06
C LEU A 77 9.98 4.73 -1.06
N PRO A 78 10.75 3.67 -1.37
CA PRO A 78 11.95 3.34 -0.61
C PRO A 78 13.04 4.40 -0.84
N SER A 79 14.07 4.40 0.01
CA SER A 79 15.28 5.16 -0.28
C SER A 79 15.95 4.61 -1.56
N LYS A 80 16.61 5.46 -2.32
CA LYS A 80 17.28 5.06 -3.57
C LYS A 80 18.28 3.92 -3.36
N ASP A 81 18.98 3.92 -2.23
CA ASP A 81 20.01 2.92 -1.90
C ASP A 81 19.43 1.53 -1.60
N THR A 82 18.18 1.46 -1.14
CA THR A 82 17.51 0.20 -0.80
C THR A 82 16.53 -0.26 -1.87
N ALA A 83 16.15 0.61 -2.81
CA ALA A 83 15.14 0.32 -3.82
C ALA A 83 15.46 -0.94 -4.63
N THR A 84 14.52 -1.88 -4.70
CA THR A 84 14.63 -3.13 -5.46
C THR A 84 14.06 -3.00 -6.88
N GLY A 85 13.26 -1.96 -7.11
CA GLY A 85 12.46 -1.79 -8.32
C GLY A 85 11.10 -2.48 -8.27
N ALA A 86 10.83 -3.33 -7.28
CA ALA A 86 9.50 -3.91 -7.07
C ALA A 86 8.51 -2.87 -6.53
N ALA A 87 7.23 -3.05 -6.89
CA ALA A 87 6.15 -2.18 -6.45
C ALA A 87 4.89 -2.96 -6.09
N VAL A 88 4.12 -2.48 -5.10
CA VAL A 88 2.87 -3.09 -4.65
C VAL A 88 1.78 -2.03 -4.54
N ILE A 89 0.67 -2.22 -5.25
CA ILE A 89 -0.56 -1.47 -5.03
C ILE A 89 -1.35 -2.18 -3.95
N ILE A 90 -1.75 -1.46 -2.91
CA ILE A 90 -2.42 -2.00 -1.73
C ILE A 90 -3.85 -1.49 -1.71
N ALA A 91 -4.82 -2.40 -1.83
CA ALA A 91 -6.24 -2.14 -1.74
C ALA A 91 -6.76 -2.51 -0.34
N PRO A 92 -7.08 -1.54 0.54
CA PRO A 92 -7.65 -1.82 1.85
C PRO A 92 -9.01 -2.50 1.78
N GLY A 93 -9.40 -3.22 2.83
CA GLY A 93 -10.75 -3.75 3.01
C GLY A 93 -11.71 -2.74 3.62
N GLY A 94 -12.89 -3.26 3.98
CA GLY A 94 -14.01 -2.47 4.56
C GLY A 94 -15.34 -2.83 3.90
N GLY A 95 -15.46 -3.99 3.28
CA GLY A 95 -16.70 -4.53 2.73
C GLY A 95 -17.26 -3.75 1.55
N HIS A 96 -16.45 -2.97 0.84
CA HIS A 96 -16.84 -2.00 -0.18
C HIS A 96 -17.78 -0.89 0.32
N ARG A 97 -17.85 -0.69 1.65
CA ARG A 97 -18.62 0.39 2.29
C ARG A 97 -17.72 1.51 2.82
N GLU A 98 -16.50 1.16 3.17
CA GLU A 98 -15.47 2.02 3.75
C GLU A 98 -14.09 1.42 3.48
N LEU A 99 -13.02 2.17 3.78
CA LEU A 99 -11.63 1.73 3.66
C LEU A 99 -10.93 1.83 5.01
N TRP A 100 -10.40 0.73 5.52
CA TRP A 100 -9.56 0.68 6.72
C TRP A 100 -8.11 0.98 6.35
N THR A 101 -7.78 2.25 6.19
CA THR A 101 -6.56 2.68 5.52
C THR A 101 -5.29 2.51 6.33
N ASP A 102 -5.35 2.37 7.66
CA ASP A 102 -4.14 2.24 8.47
C ASP A 102 -3.57 0.83 8.45
N HIS A 103 -4.21 -0.13 9.09
CA HIS A 103 -3.67 -1.49 9.23
C HIS A 103 -3.74 -2.35 7.96
N GLU A 104 -4.59 -1.98 7.01
CA GLU A 104 -4.73 -2.64 5.71
C GLU A 104 -4.17 -1.78 4.54
N GLY A 105 -3.41 -0.73 4.88
CA GLY A 105 -2.86 0.20 3.90
C GLY A 105 -1.54 0.82 4.34
N HIS A 106 -1.61 1.94 5.05
CA HIS A 106 -0.45 2.78 5.36
C HIS A 106 0.64 2.08 6.18
N ASN A 107 0.27 1.23 7.16
CA ASN A 107 1.25 0.50 7.96
C ASN A 107 2.03 -0.50 7.10
N VAL A 108 1.32 -1.22 6.23
CA VAL A 108 1.93 -2.17 5.28
C VAL A 108 2.82 -1.44 4.28
N ALA A 109 2.35 -0.30 3.75
CA ALA A 109 3.11 0.50 2.79
C ALA A 109 4.41 1.05 3.39
N LYS A 110 4.36 1.58 4.62
CA LYS A 110 5.55 2.00 5.37
C LYS A 110 6.53 0.85 5.60
N TRP A 111 6.00 -0.31 5.98
CA TRP A 111 6.82 -1.49 6.23
C TRP A 111 7.53 -1.98 4.95
N LEU A 112 6.83 -2.02 3.82
CA LEU A 112 7.38 -2.42 2.51
C LEU A 112 8.42 -1.41 2.00
N SER A 113 8.10 -0.09 2.05
CA SER A 113 9.02 0.95 1.58
C SER A 113 10.32 0.96 2.40
N GLY A 114 10.25 0.70 3.70
CA GLY A 114 11.43 0.49 4.54
C GLY A 114 12.28 -0.74 4.18
N ARG A 115 11.79 -1.61 3.29
CA ARG A 115 12.45 -2.84 2.81
C ARG A 115 12.71 -2.84 1.30
N GLY A 116 12.71 -1.66 0.70
CA GLY A 116 13.11 -1.49 -0.70
C GLY A 116 12.00 -1.73 -1.72
N VAL A 117 10.76 -1.94 -1.30
CA VAL A 117 9.60 -2.15 -2.18
C VAL A 117 8.74 -0.90 -2.20
N ALA A 118 8.55 -0.28 -3.35
CA ALA A 118 7.62 0.84 -3.49
C ALA A 118 6.19 0.37 -3.20
N ALA A 119 5.42 1.18 -2.46
CA ALA A 119 4.07 0.80 -2.08
C ALA A 119 3.09 1.96 -2.29
N PHE A 120 1.89 1.65 -2.71
CA PHE A 120 0.87 2.60 -3.12
C PHE A 120 -0.46 2.23 -2.47
N VAL A 121 -0.92 3.02 -1.50
CA VAL A 121 -2.21 2.76 -0.85
C VAL A 121 -3.32 3.32 -1.73
N LEU A 122 -4.19 2.44 -2.20
CA LEU A 122 -5.29 2.76 -3.09
C LEU A 122 -6.54 3.15 -2.30
N LYS A 123 -7.10 4.32 -2.58
CA LYS A 123 -8.48 4.64 -2.28
C LYS A 123 -9.31 4.44 -3.54
N TYR A 124 -10.19 3.46 -3.51
CA TYR A 124 -11.07 3.10 -4.62
C TYR A 124 -12.53 3.39 -4.29
N ARG A 125 -13.39 3.53 -5.29
CA ARG A 125 -14.81 3.84 -5.13
C ARG A 125 -15.57 2.70 -4.47
N LEU A 126 -16.49 3.05 -3.57
CA LEU A 126 -17.15 2.13 -2.64
C LEU A 126 -18.52 1.68 -3.18
N ALA A 127 -18.58 0.44 -3.68
CA ALA A 127 -19.75 -0.09 -4.37
C ALA A 127 -20.93 -0.45 -3.46
N ARG A 128 -20.70 -0.58 -2.16
CA ARG A 128 -21.72 -1.01 -1.17
C ARG A 128 -21.90 0.04 -0.06
N GLU A 129 -21.39 1.23 -0.23
CA GLU A 129 -21.72 2.37 0.60
C GLU A 129 -23.21 2.72 0.43
N LYS A 130 -23.85 3.26 1.49
CA LYS A 130 -25.25 3.64 1.40
C LYS A 130 -25.47 4.63 0.24
N GLU A 131 -26.49 4.39 -0.58
CA GLU A 131 -26.83 5.20 -1.76
C GLU A 131 -25.73 5.25 -2.85
N SER A 132 -24.76 4.34 -2.79
CA SER A 132 -23.75 4.27 -3.84
C SER A 132 -24.35 3.82 -5.16
N THR A 133 -23.94 4.49 -6.23
CA THR A 133 -24.25 4.13 -7.63
C THR A 133 -23.10 3.31 -8.25
N TYR A 134 -22.03 3.07 -7.52
CA TYR A 134 -20.87 2.33 -8.00
C TYR A 134 -21.08 0.82 -7.92
N THR A 135 -20.31 0.10 -8.72
CA THR A 135 -20.27 -1.37 -8.72
C THR A 135 -18.85 -1.87 -8.47
N VAL A 136 -18.71 -3.09 -7.92
CA VAL A 136 -17.38 -3.70 -7.68
C VAL A 136 -16.66 -3.92 -9.00
N GLU A 137 -17.32 -4.60 -9.96
CA GLU A 137 -16.70 -5.00 -11.22
C GLU A 137 -16.53 -3.85 -12.23
N GLY A 138 -17.37 -2.83 -12.15
CA GLY A 138 -17.30 -1.67 -13.03
C GLY A 138 -16.37 -0.59 -12.51
N HIS A 139 -16.64 -0.04 -11.32
CA HIS A 139 -15.98 1.16 -10.82
C HIS A 139 -14.75 0.85 -9.95
N ALA A 140 -14.91 0.00 -8.91
CA ALA A 140 -13.81 -0.31 -8.00
C ALA A 140 -12.69 -1.10 -8.68
N LEU A 141 -13.05 -2.05 -9.57
CA LEU A 141 -12.09 -2.78 -10.39
C LEU A 141 -11.39 -1.86 -11.39
N ALA A 142 -12.13 -0.96 -12.06
CA ALA A 142 -11.53 0.03 -12.97
C ALA A 142 -10.52 0.94 -12.25
N ASP A 143 -10.81 1.37 -11.02
CA ASP A 143 -9.88 2.14 -10.20
C ASP A 143 -8.62 1.32 -9.88
N THR A 144 -8.77 0.03 -9.57
CA THR A 144 -7.63 -0.87 -9.29
C THR A 144 -6.77 -1.08 -10.53
N GLN A 145 -7.39 -1.31 -11.68
CA GLN A 145 -6.70 -1.44 -12.97
C GLN A 145 -6.00 -0.13 -13.36
N ARG A 146 -6.66 1.00 -13.15
CA ARG A 146 -6.09 2.33 -13.38
C ARG A 146 -4.89 2.60 -12.47
N ALA A 147 -4.96 2.17 -11.20
CA ALA A 147 -3.84 2.28 -10.26
C ALA A 147 -2.59 1.54 -10.78
N ILE A 148 -2.75 0.32 -11.32
CA ILE A 148 -1.65 -0.44 -11.94
C ILE A 148 -1.07 0.33 -13.13
N ARG A 149 -1.91 0.86 -14.01
CA ARG A 149 -1.48 1.63 -15.18
C ARG A 149 -0.77 2.93 -14.81
N VAL A 150 -1.33 3.71 -13.88
CA VAL A 150 -0.69 4.94 -13.38
C VAL A 150 0.68 4.63 -12.78
N THR A 151 0.79 3.55 -12.00
CA THR A 151 2.08 3.15 -11.43
C THR A 151 3.07 2.74 -12.52
N ARG A 152 2.63 2.02 -13.54
CA ARG A 152 3.46 1.59 -14.67
C ARG A 152 3.90 2.76 -15.53
N SER A 153 3.02 3.71 -15.83
CA SER A 153 3.35 4.89 -16.63
C SER A 153 4.35 5.82 -15.96
N ARG A 154 4.42 5.81 -14.63
CA ARG A 154 5.36 6.60 -13.81
C ARG A 154 6.54 5.79 -13.27
N ALA A 155 6.76 4.59 -13.79
CA ALA A 155 7.78 3.67 -13.28
C ALA A 155 9.19 4.30 -13.25
N THR A 156 9.59 5.01 -14.31
CA THR A 156 10.88 5.71 -14.39
C THR A 156 11.00 6.80 -13.32
N GLU A 157 9.95 7.61 -13.13
CA GLU A 157 9.93 8.68 -12.12
C GLU A 157 10.11 8.12 -10.70
N TRP A 158 9.52 6.97 -10.41
CA TRP A 158 9.51 6.36 -9.08
C TRP A 158 10.61 5.31 -8.87
N GLY A 159 11.48 5.08 -9.85
CA GLY A 159 12.55 4.07 -9.76
C GLY A 159 12.03 2.64 -9.68
N ILE A 160 10.92 2.36 -10.38
CA ILE A 160 10.21 1.07 -10.41
C ILE A 160 10.50 0.36 -11.72
N ASP A 161 10.60 -0.97 -11.68
CA ASP A 161 10.54 -1.80 -12.86
C ASP A 161 9.07 -2.02 -13.26
N PRO A 162 8.62 -1.58 -14.45
CA PRO A 162 7.23 -1.73 -14.89
C PRO A 162 6.75 -3.19 -14.96
N GLU A 163 7.67 -4.15 -15.06
CA GLU A 163 7.36 -5.58 -15.08
C GLU A 163 7.28 -6.21 -13.67
N ARG A 164 7.51 -5.43 -12.61
CA ARG A 164 7.49 -5.92 -11.22
C ARG A 164 6.50 -5.16 -10.33
N ILE A 165 5.35 -4.81 -10.90
CA ILE A 165 4.24 -4.14 -10.22
C ILE A 165 3.19 -5.18 -9.87
N GLY A 166 3.01 -5.46 -8.58
CA GLY A 166 1.99 -6.37 -8.07
C GLY A 166 0.81 -5.65 -7.42
N VAL A 167 -0.23 -6.41 -7.11
CA VAL A 167 -1.40 -5.93 -6.38
C VAL A 167 -1.59 -6.74 -5.10
N MET A 168 -1.82 -6.06 -3.99
CA MET A 168 -2.17 -6.64 -2.70
C MET A 168 -3.55 -6.15 -2.29
N GLY A 169 -4.36 -7.02 -1.71
CA GLY A 169 -5.66 -6.58 -1.21
C GLY A 169 -6.08 -7.31 0.05
N PHE A 170 -6.83 -6.62 0.89
CA PHE A 170 -7.35 -7.08 2.16
C PHE A 170 -8.87 -7.23 2.10
N SER A 171 -9.42 -8.36 2.50
CA SER A 171 -10.87 -8.57 2.56
C SER A 171 -11.57 -8.18 1.23
N ALA A 172 -12.40 -7.13 1.21
CA ALA A 172 -13.01 -6.59 -0.01
C ALA A 172 -11.97 -6.06 -1.01
N GLY A 173 -10.87 -5.45 -0.55
CA GLY A 173 -9.73 -5.09 -1.40
C GLY A 173 -9.03 -6.31 -1.97
N GLY A 174 -9.05 -7.44 -1.26
CA GLY A 174 -8.58 -8.74 -1.75
C GLY A 174 -9.42 -9.27 -2.92
N GLU A 175 -10.74 -9.04 -2.91
CA GLU A 175 -11.61 -9.31 -4.06
C GLU A 175 -11.16 -8.52 -5.29
N LEU A 176 -10.84 -7.24 -5.13
CA LEU A 176 -10.36 -6.40 -6.22
C LEU A 176 -8.99 -6.84 -6.73
N ALA A 177 -8.07 -7.21 -5.83
CA ALA A 177 -6.76 -7.72 -6.22
C ALA A 177 -6.87 -9.02 -7.03
N ALA A 178 -7.75 -9.94 -6.61
CA ALA A 178 -8.05 -11.18 -7.32
C ALA A 178 -8.67 -10.91 -8.70
N LEU A 179 -9.69 -10.05 -8.76
CA LEU A 179 -10.34 -9.66 -10.02
C LEU A 179 -9.36 -8.98 -10.98
N ALA A 180 -8.55 -8.02 -10.50
CA ALA A 180 -7.55 -7.34 -11.32
C ALA A 180 -6.50 -8.30 -11.88
N SER A 181 -6.22 -9.40 -11.17
CA SER A 181 -5.26 -10.42 -11.59
C SER A 181 -5.76 -11.36 -12.68
N VAL A 182 -7.10 -11.51 -12.84
CA VAL A 182 -7.69 -12.39 -13.85
C VAL A 182 -8.51 -11.68 -14.91
N ARG A 183 -8.90 -10.42 -14.67
CA ARG A 183 -9.68 -9.58 -15.59
C ARG A 183 -8.89 -8.33 -16.03
N TYR A 184 -7.57 -8.45 -16.11
CA TYR A 184 -6.74 -7.35 -16.61
C TYR A 184 -7.03 -7.09 -18.10
N THR A 185 -6.68 -5.88 -18.54
CA THR A 185 -6.74 -5.53 -19.95
C THR A 185 -5.34 -5.22 -20.46
N ALA A 186 -5.06 -5.62 -21.69
CA ALA A 186 -3.80 -5.36 -22.36
C ALA A 186 -3.59 -3.84 -22.57
N ALA A 187 -2.37 -3.47 -22.90
CA ALA A 187 -2.04 -2.15 -23.41
C ALA A 187 -2.86 -1.83 -24.67
N SER A 188 -3.32 -0.60 -24.81
CA SER A 188 -4.07 -0.13 -25.99
C SER A 188 -3.32 1.05 -26.62
N GLU A 189 -2.47 0.77 -27.60
CA GLU A 189 -1.67 1.81 -28.27
C GLU A 189 -2.51 2.91 -28.91
N SER A 190 -3.76 2.60 -29.28
CA SER A 190 -4.71 3.54 -29.85
C SER A 190 -5.49 4.37 -28.84
N ALA A 191 -5.34 4.11 -27.53
CA ALA A 191 -6.03 4.89 -26.51
C ALA A 191 -5.54 6.34 -26.50
N MET A 192 -6.49 7.29 -26.44
CA MET A 192 -6.17 8.72 -26.37
C MET A 192 -5.56 9.12 -25.01
N ASP A 193 -5.93 8.43 -23.95
CA ASP A 193 -5.32 8.60 -22.62
C ASP A 193 -4.02 7.79 -22.55
N PRO A 194 -2.84 8.42 -22.37
CA PRO A 194 -1.56 7.71 -22.28
C PRO A 194 -1.49 6.66 -21.16
N ILE A 195 -2.30 6.83 -20.12
CA ILE A 195 -2.36 5.85 -19.03
C ILE A 195 -3.04 4.55 -19.51
N GLU A 196 -4.06 4.64 -20.36
CA GLU A 196 -4.72 3.46 -20.95
C GLU A 196 -3.85 2.73 -22.00
N GLN A 197 -2.76 3.36 -22.45
CA GLN A 197 -1.74 2.72 -23.28
C GLN A 197 -0.88 1.73 -22.50
N GLN A 198 -1.00 1.70 -21.15
CA GLN A 198 -0.32 0.71 -20.29
C GLN A 198 -1.20 -0.51 -20.06
N SER A 199 -0.59 -1.69 -19.91
CA SER A 199 -1.29 -2.89 -19.45
C SER A 199 -1.70 -2.78 -17.97
N SER A 200 -2.90 -3.25 -17.63
CA SER A 200 -3.32 -3.37 -16.22
C SER A 200 -2.98 -4.74 -15.59
N LYS A 201 -2.25 -5.62 -16.29
CA LYS A 201 -1.85 -6.92 -15.75
C LYS A 201 -0.85 -6.75 -14.61
N PRO A 202 -1.12 -7.18 -13.38
CA PRO A 202 -0.12 -7.19 -12.32
C PRO A 202 0.89 -8.32 -12.54
N ALA A 203 2.13 -8.13 -12.04
CA ALA A 203 3.18 -9.14 -12.09
C ALA A 203 2.96 -10.27 -11.07
N PHE A 204 2.29 -9.95 -9.96
CA PHE A 204 1.92 -10.89 -8.90
C PHE A 204 0.70 -10.36 -8.12
N GLN A 205 0.09 -11.24 -7.32
CA GLN A 205 -1.01 -10.89 -6.43
C GLN A 205 -0.76 -11.37 -5.01
N ALA A 206 -1.18 -10.57 -4.03
CA ALA A 206 -1.17 -10.93 -2.61
C ALA A 206 -2.59 -10.77 -2.04
N LEU A 207 -3.20 -11.88 -1.65
CA LEU A 207 -4.59 -11.93 -1.21
C LEU A 207 -4.62 -12.21 0.30
N VAL A 208 -4.96 -11.18 1.07
CA VAL A 208 -4.98 -11.22 2.54
C VAL A 208 -6.42 -11.33 3.01
N TYR A 209 -6.81 -12.50 3.52
CA TYR A 209 -8.18 -12.86 3.90
C TYR A 209 -9.25 -12.32 2.94
N PRO A 210 -9.12 -12.58 1.62
CA PRO A 210 -9.93 -11.95 0.60
C PRO A 210 -11.39 -12.39 0.66
N ALA A 211 -12.31 -11.51 0.26
CA ALA A 211 -13.55 -12.00 -0.31
C ALA A 211 -13.21 -12.63 -1.66
N ILE A 212 -13.62 -13.90 -1.86
CA ILE A 212 -13.22 -14.66 -3.06
C ILE A 212 -14.28 -14.46 -4.14
N PRO A 213 -13.93 -13.93 -5.33
CA PRO A 213 -14.86 -13.83 -6.45
C PRO A 213 -15.33 -15.22 -6.90
N ARG A 214 -16.62 -15.33 -7.31
CA ARG A 214 -17.19 -16.60 -7.74
C ARG A 214 -16.62 -17.09 -9.07
N ASP A 215 -16.42 -16.17 -10.02
CA ASP A 215 -16.01 -16.47 -11.38
C ASP A 215 -14.61 -15.91 -11.64
N MET A 216 -13.60 -16.75 -11.43
CA MET A 216 -12.21 -16.44 -11.71
C MET A 216 -11.72 -17.34 -12.87
N PRO A 217 -11.48 -16.79 -14.06
CA PRO A 217 -10.91 -17.54 -15.19
C PRO A 217 -9.43 -17.80 -14.96
N LEU A 218 -9.10 -18.80 -14.13
CA LEU A 218 -7.74 -19.17 -13.79
C LEU A 218 -7.06 -19.90 -14.96
N SER A 219 -5.79 -19.59 -15.19
CA SER A 219 -4.94 -20.25 -16.20
C SER A 219 -3.49 -20.28 -15.73
N LYS A 220 -2.61 -20.92 -16.49
CA LYS A 220 -1.15 -20.88 -16.26
C LYS A 220 -0.56 -19.45 -16.31
N ASP A 221 -1.25 -18.52 -16.98
CA ASP A 221 -0.83 -17.13 -17.12
C ASP A 221 -1.39 -16.22 -16.02
N THR A 222 -2.15 -16.79 -15.06
CA THR A 222 -2.59 -16.09 -13.85
C THR A 222 -1.35 -15.69 -13.03
N PRO A 223 -1.23 -14.43 -12.63
CA PRO A 223 -0.09 -13.95 -11.84
C PRO A 223 0.17 -14.80 -10.60
N PRO A 224 1.43 -15.10 -10.27
CA PRO A 224 1.79 -15.81 -9.04
C PRO A 224 1.10 -15.21 -7.82
N ALA A 225 0.64 -16.06 -6.89
CA ALA A 225 -0.18 -15.65 -5.77
C ALA A 225 0.46 -15.95 -4.41
N PHE A 226 0.47 -14.95 -3.53
CA PHE A 226 0.68 -15.10 -2.09
C PHE A 226 -0.68 -15.02 -1.40
N LEU A 227 -1.05 -16.07 -0.66
CA LEU A 227 -2.37 -16.23 -0.04
C LEU A 227 -2.23 -16.35 1.47
N VAL A 228 -3.01 -15.57 2.24
CA VAL A 228 -2.96 -15.66 3.71
C VAL A 228 -4.33 -15.40 4.35
N CYS A 229 -4.71 -16.25 5.31
CA CYS A 229 -5.90 -16.07 6.13
C CYS A 229 -5.73 -16.62 7.55
N GLY A 230 -6.70 -16.36 8.40
CA GLY A 230 -6.83 -16.98 9.71
C GLY A 230 -7.72 -18.22 9.66
N GLU A 231 -7.42 -19.21 10.49
CA GLU A 231 -8.24 -20.44 10.67
C GLU A 231 -9.67 -20.12 11.12
N ASN A 232 -9.81 -19.15 12.04
CA ASN A 232 -11.09 -18.72 12.62
C ASN A 232 -11.75 -17.57 11.84
N ASP A 233 -11.36 -17.37 10.58
CA ASP A 233 -12.03 -16.46 9.68
C ASP A 233 -13.39 -17.02 9.24
N ARG A 234 -14.21 -16.20 8.57
CA ARG A 234 -15.47 -16.64 7.97
C ARG A 234 -15.24 -17.86 7.09
N GLN A 235 -16.15 -18.82 7.11
CA GLN A 235 -16.01 -20.08 6.39
C GLN A 235 -15.67 -19.91 4.90
N ASN A 236 -16.31 -18.94 4.24
CA ASN A 236 -16.02 -18.62 2.83
C ASN A 236 -14.61 -18.08 2.58
N ILE A 237 -13.86 -17.73 3.63
CA ILE A 237 -12.45 -17.28 3.57
C ILE A 237 -11.54 -18.40 4.05
N SER A 238 -11.75 -18.91 5.28
CA SER A 238 -10.88 -19.93 5.86
C SER A 238 -10.87 -21.25 5.11
N GLN A 239 -11.97 -21.60 4.44
CA GLN A 239 -12.06 -22.75 3.53
C GLN A 239 -11.86 -22.36 2.06
N GLY A 240 -12.46 -21.24 1.64
CA GLY A 240 -12.40 -20.82 0.24
C GLY A 240 -11.00 -20.42 -0.23
N LEU A 241 -10.14 -19.88 0.65
CA LEU A 241 -8.77 -19.53 0.25
C LEU A 241 -7.89 -20.77 -0.01
N PRO A 242 -7.91 -21.83 0.81
CA PRO A 242 -7.31 -23.12 0.47
C PRO A 242 -7.87 -23.74 -0.84
N GLU A 243 -9.18 -23.62 -1.09
CA GLU A 243 -9.78 -24.06 -2.33
C GLU A 243 -9.27 -23.27 -3.54
N LEU A 244 -9.12 -21.96 -3.40
CA LEU A 244 -8.49 -21.09 -4.43
C LEU A 244 -7.04 -21.50 -4.68
N TYR A 245 -6.25 -21.77 -3.63
CA TYR A 245 -4.89 -22.29 -3.78
C TYR A 245 -4.87 -23.56 -4.63
N LEU A 246 -5.74 -24.52 -4.34
CA LEU A 246 -5.83 -25.75 -5.11
C LEU A 246 -6.28 -25.50 -6.56
N ALA A 247 -7.18 -24.54 -6.78
CA ALA A 247 -7.63 -24.15 -8.11
C ALA A 247 -6.50 -23.51 -8.93
N LEU A 248 -5.71 -22.61 -8.34
CA LEU A 248 -4.50 -22.04 -8.95
C LEU A 248 -3.49 -23.11 -9.33
N LYS A 249 -3.21 -24.05 -8.43
CA LYS A 249 -2.32 -25.20 -8.71
C LYS A 249 -2.81 -26.05 -9.86
N ARG A 250 -4.10 -26.36 -9.92
CA ARG A 250 -4.70 -27.12 -11.04
C ARG A 250 -4.62 -26.35 -12.36
N ALA A 251 -4.73 -25.04 -12.33
CA ALA A 251 -4.59 -24.18 -13.49
C ALA A 251 -3.13 -24.00 -13.97
N GLY A 252 -2.14 -24.50 -13.19
CA GLY A 252 -0.71 -24.35 -13.50
C GLY A 252 -0.11 -23.02 -13.04
N ALA A 253 -0.84 -22.20 -12.26
CA ALA A 253 -0.34 -20.98 -11.67
C ALA A 253 0.43 -21.26 -10.38
N SER A 254 1.50 -20.47 -10.13
CA SER A 254 2.27 -20.56 -8.88
C SER A 254 1.50 -19.91 -7.73
N ALA A 255 1.47 -20.58 -6.57
CA ALA A 255 0.84 -20.04 -5.38
C ALA A 255 1.51 -20.54 -4.10
N GLU A 256 1.56 -19.65 -3.08
CA GLU A 256 1.94 -19.97 -1.70
C GLU A 256 0.80 -19.62 -0.77
N LEU A 257 0.52 -20.48 0.23
CA LEU A 257 -0.62 -20.32 1.14
C LEU A 257 -0.17 -20.41 2.58
N HIS A 258 -0.62 -19.45 3.40
CA HIS A 258 -0.47 -19.44 4.85
C HIS A 258 -1.84 -19.38 5.55
N VAL A 259 -2.08 -20.31 6.48
CA VAL A 259 -3.26 -20.32 7.35
C VAL A 259 -2.78 -20.29 8.80
N TYR A 260 -3.16 -19.25 9.54
CA TYR A 260 -2.73 -19.06 10.92
C TYR A 260 -3.77 -19.58 11.90
N ALA A 261 -3.38 -20.59 12.72
CA ALA A 261 -4.26 -21.20 13.71
C ALA A 261 -4.71 -20.18 14.77
N GLY A 262 -6.00 -20.24 15.13
CA GLY A 262 -6.61 -19.38 16.16
C GLY A 262 -6.82 -17.92 15.74
N VAL A 263 -6.51 -17.54 14.51
CA VAL A 263 -6.60 -16.15 14.01
C VAL A 263 -7.92 -15.93 13.29
N GLY A 264 -8.59 -14.80 13.59
CA GLY A 264 -9.82 -14.36 12.92
C GLY A 264 -9.57 -13.38 11.78
N HIS A 265 -10.67 -12.75 11.31
CA HIS A 265 -10.65 -11.77 10.21
C HIS A 265 -10.03 -10.44 10.60
N GLY A 266 -9.41 -9.74 9.61
CA GLY A 266 -9.03 -8.33 9.77
C GLY A 266 -7.78 -8.11 10.61
N PHE A 267 -6.85 -9.07 10.69
CA PHE A 267 -5.62 -8.90 11.44
C PHE A 267 -4.71 -7.80 10.86
N GLY A 268 -4.66 -7.60 9.53
CA GLY A 268 -3.87 -6.57 8.89
C GLY A 268 -2.44 -6.46 9.42
N MET A 269 -1.96 -5.23 9.55
CA MET A 269 -0.66 -4.95 10.18
C MET A 269 -0.83 -3.89 11.29
N ARG A 270 -0.87 -4.35 12.55
CA ARG A 270 -0.95 -3.51 13.75
C ARG A 270 0.23 -3.81 14.68
N GLU A 271 0.71 -2.82 15.40
CA GLU A 271 1.71 -3.00 16.45
C GLU A 271 1.21 -3.93 17.57
N THR A 272 -0.10 -3.99 17.76
CA THR A 272 -0.74 -4.86 18.76
C THR A 272 -0.89 -6.31 18.30
N THR A 273 -0.69 -6.62 17.02
CA THR A 273 -0.77 -7.98 16.49
C THR A 273 0.36 -8.83 17.04
N LYS A 274 0.03 -9.99 17.66
CA LYS A 274 0.98 -10.88 18.30
C LYS A 274 0.91 -12.30 17.72
N GLY A 275 1.90 -13.12 18.08
CA GLY A 275 1.98 -14.51 17.64
C GLY A 275 2.47 -14.65 16.19
N ALA A 276 2.29 -15.85 15.65
CA ALA A 276 2.81 -16.20 14.32
C ALA A 276 2.28 -15.28 13.20
N VAL A 277 1.03 -14.85 13.29
CA VAL A 277 0.40 -13.97 12.30
C VAL A 277 1.07 -12.60 12.21
N ALA A 278 1.73 -12.11 13.26
CA ALA A 278 2.45 -10.82 13.22
C ALA A 278 3.59 -10.82 12.19
N SER A 279 4.06 -11.99 11.75
CA SER A 279 5.14 -12.13 10.77
C SER A 279 4.66 -12.35 9.33
N TRP A 280 3.36 -12.25 9.03
CA TRP A 280 2.86 -12.53 7.68
C TRP A 280 3.49 -11.64 6.61
N THR A 281 3.77 -10.38 6.94
CA THR A 281 4.45 -9.44 6.03
C THR A 281 5.88 -9.88 5.73
N THR A 282 6.58 -10.48 6.71
CA THR A 282 7.91 -11.06 6.50
C THR A 282 7.83 -12.26 5.55
N ARG A 283 6.82 -13.14 5.71
CA ARG A 283 6.58 -14.26 4.77
C ARG A 283 6.32 -13.77 3.36
N PHE A 284 5.52 -12.70 3.22
CA PHE A 284 5.28 -12.06 1.92
C PHE A 284 6.58 -11.52 1.29
N HIS A 285 7.42 -10.85 2.07
CA HIS A 285 8.69 -10.31 1.58
C HIS A 285 9.66 -11.43 1.15
N GLU A 286 9.76 -12.50 1.92
CA GLU A 286 10.55 -13.68 1.58
C GLU A 286 10.04 -14.37 0.31
N TRP A 287 8.71 -14.42 0.15
CA TRP A 287 8.09 -14.93 -1.07
C TRP A 287 8.42 -14.04 -2.29
N LEU A 288 8.39 -12.72 -2.13
CA LEU A 288 8.81 -11.80 -3.21
C LEU A 288 10.26 -12.04 -3.61
N ASP A 289 11.15 -12.27 -2.65
CA ASP A 289 12.58 -12.52 -2.91
C ASP A 289 12.78 -13.86 -3.60
N SER A 290 12.23 -14.93 -3.06
CA SER A 290 12.33 -16.29 -3.63
C SER A 290 11.70 -16.39 -5.03
N SER A 291 10.65 -15.60 -5.29
CA SER A 291 10.01 -15.49 -6.62
C SER A 291 10.77 -14.56 -7.58
N GLY A 292 11.88 -13.96 -7.16
CA GLY A 292 12.75 -13.13 -8.00
C GLY A 292 12.29 -11.69 -8.21
N PHE A 293 11.22 -11.23 -7.52
CA PHE A 293 10.72 -9.86 -7.66
C PHE A 293 11.64 -8.81 -7.01
N LEU A 294 12.48 -9.20 -6.02
CA LEU A 294 13.37 -8.28 -5.32
C LEU A 294 14.80 -8.22 -5.89
N LYS A 295 15.11 -8.99 -6.92
CA LYS A 295 16.45 -8.97 -7.55
C LYS A 295 16.74 -7.59 -8.13
N ARG A 296 17.81 -6.95 -7.65
CA ARG A 296 18.32 -5.72 -8.26
C ARG A 296 18.88 -6.03 -9.64
N LYS A 297 18.55 -5.19 -10.63
CA LYS A 297 19.18 -5.25 -11.95
C LYS A 297 20.54 -4.62 -11.92
#